data_b75e914f2f70aef645e6518a768002bd
#
_entry.id   b75e914f2f70aef645e6518a768002bd
#
_cell.length_a   1.000
_cell.length_b   1.000
_cell.length_c   1.000
_cell.angle_alpha   90.00
_cell.angle_beta   90.00
_cell.angle_gamma   90.00
#
_symmetry.space_group_name_H-M   'P 1'
#
loop_
_entity.id
_entity.type
_entity.pdbx_description
1 polymer ?
#
loop_
_entity_poly.entity_id
_entity_poly.type
_entity_poly.pdbx_seq_one_letter_code
_entity_poly.pdbx_strand_id
1 'polypeptide(L)'
;GDDEHGWSENGIFNFEGGCYAKMIRLSKEAEPEIYETTKKVGTILENVVMNDETGELDLDDDTLAENTRGAYPLSFIPNSSDTGRGPIPKNIILLTCDAFGVLPPIAKLSASQTMYHFLSGYTAKVAGTEKGIDEPEATFSACFGAPFMPRHPSEYGNLLKDLIHKYKVNCWLVNTGWSGGPVGEGNRMPIKDTRALLTAALDGTLSETEMRIDNFFGFEVPLSVENVNENILVPRNTWNNKDSYDLQAKKLVEMFSENFAIYEAHVDSDVLDAAPKIS
;
A
#
# COMPACT_ATOMS: atom_id res chain seq x y z
N GLY A 1 -2.37 -4.06 11.74
CA GLY A 1 -3.59 -3.49 11.25
C GLY A 1 -3.31 -2.50 10.15
N ASP A 2 -4.29 -2.10 9.41
CA ASP A 2 -4.10 -1.17 8.32
C ASP A 2 -5.06 0.03 8.41
N ASP A 3 -6.33 -0.10 8.09
CA ASP A 3 -7.21 1.04 7.86
C ASP A 3 -7.53 1.79 9.16
N GLU A 4 -8.50 1.38 9.93
CA GLU A 4 -8.99 2.12 11.08
C GLU A 4 -8.15 1.91 12.35
N HIS A 5 -6.93 2.45 12.35
CA HIS A 5 -6.01 2.39 13.49
C HIS A 5 -5.60 3.78 13.96
N GLY A 6 -5.39 3.91 15.25
CA GLY A 6 -4.85 5.11 15.87
C GLY A 6 -3.48 4.86 16.50
N TRP A 7 -2.68 5.93 16.57
CA TRP A 7 -1.42 5.93 17.28
C TRP A 7 -1.42 6.99 18.36
N SER A 8 -1.26 6.57 19.62
CA SER A 8 -1.17 7.42 20.79
C SER A 8 0.18 7.29 21.48
N GLU A 9 0.39 8.07 22.54
CA GLU A 9 1.60 7.93 23.39
C GLU A 9 1.73 6.56 24.06
N ASN A 10 0.63 5.82 24.19
CA ASN A 10 0.59 4.49 24.80
C ASN A 10 0.76 3.35 23.79
N GLY A 11 0.94 3.66 22.53
CA GLY A 11 1.03 2.68 21.44
C GLY A 11 -0.11 2.80 20.44
N ILE A 12 -0.28 1.78 19.63
CA ILE A 12 -1.31 1.69 18.60
C ILE A 12 -2.57 1.03 19.13
N PHE A 13 -3.69 1.34 18.53
CA PHE A 13 -4.98 0.72 18.83
C PHE A 13 -5.86 0.66 17.59
N ASN A 14 -6.74 -0.33 17.55
CA ASN A 14 -7.65 -0.62 16.46
C ASN A 14 -9.06 -0.21 16.83
N PHE A 15 -9.81 0.44 15.92
CA PHE A 15 -11.24 0.72 16.06
C PHE A 15 -12.11 -0.27 15.28
N GLU A 16 -11.51 -1.12 14.43
CA GLU A 16 -12.27 -2.06 13.61
C GLU A 16 -12.76 -3.25 14.44
N GLY A 17 -14.00 -3.67 14.19
CA GLY A 17 -14.55 -4.89 14.78
C GLY A 17 -14.25 -6.16 13.98
N GLY A 18 -13.80 -6.02 12.74
CA GLY A 18 -13.58 -7.11 11.80
C GLY A 18 -12.82 -6.67 10.57
N CYS A 19 -12.88 -7.51 9.55
CA CYS A 19 -12.26 -7.26 8.25
C CYS A 19 -13.31 -7.28 7.14
N TYR A 20 -13.05 -6.53 6.07
CA TYR A 20 -13.89 -6.45 4.87
C TYR A 20 -13.02 -6.69 3.64
N ALA A 21 -12.75 -7.97 3.37
CA ALA A 21 -11.78 -8.40 2.38
C ALA A 21 -12.39 -8.60 0.99
N LYS A 22 -11.62 -8.37 -0.06
CA LYS A 22 -11.98 -8.70 -1.45
C LYS A 22 -11.91 -10.22 -1.64
N MET A 23 -12.95 -10.80 -2.27
CA MET A 23 -13.09 -12.25 -2.42
C MET A 23 -12.86 -12.74 -3.85
N ILE A 24 -12.97 -11.88 -4.86
CA ILE A 24 -12.79 -12.29 -6.25
C ILE A 24 -11.39 -12.86 -6.48
N ARG A 25 -11.32 -14.05 -7.07
CA ARG A 25 -10.08 -14.79 -7.36
C ARG A 25 -9.19 -14.98 -6.14
N LEU A 26 -9.82 -15.16 -4.96
CA LEU A 26 -9.11 -15.39 -3.70
C LEU A 26 -8.39 -16.75 -3.75
N SER A 27 -7.07 -16.72 -3.68
CA SER A 27 -6.25 -17.92 -3.72
C SER A 27 -6.10 -18.55 -2.34
N LYS A 28 -6.52 -19.81 -2.21
CA LYS A 28 -6.31 -20.58 -0.99
C LYS A 28 -4.83 -20.73 -0.62
N GLU A 29 -3.96 -20.84 -1.62
CA GLU A 29 -2.52 -21.00 -1.44
C GLU A 29 -1.84 -19.67 -1.07
N ALA A 30 -2.28 -18.57 -1.67
CA ALA A 30 -1.69 -17.27 -1.42
C ALA A 30 -2.24 -16.60 -0.15
N GLU A 31 -3.53 -16.79 0.17
CA GLU A 31 -4.22 -16.11 1.26
C GLU A 31 -5.06 -17.09 2.10
N PRO A 32 -4.43 -18.12 2.68
CA PRO A 32 -5.14 -19.22 3.35
C PRO A 32 -6.00 -18.75 4.53
N GLU A 33 -5.55 -17.75 5.30
CA GLU A 33 -6.28 -17.23 6.45
C GLU A 33 -7.60 -16.58 6.02
N ILE A 34 -7.59 -15.75 4.97
CA ILE A 34 -8.79 -15.12 4.42
C ILE A 34 -9.70 -16.17 3.80
N TYR A 35 -9.13 -17.10 3.02
CA TYR A 35 -9.90 -18.18 2.41
C TYR A 35 -10.65 -19.03 3.43
N GLU A 36 -10.02 -19.38 4.54
CA GLU A 36 -10.69 -20.19 5.58
C GLU A 36 -11.82 -19.43 6.29
N THR A 37 -11.85 -18.09 6.25
CA THR A 37 -12.97 -17.31 6.81
C THR A 37 -14.26 -17.53 6.01
N THR A 38 -14.18 -17.79 4.70
CA THR A 38 -15.37 -18.04 3.86
C THR A 38 -16.18 -19.25 4.28
N LYS A 39 -15.58 -20.17 5.05
CA LYS A 39 -16.19 -21.40 5.55
C LYS A 39 -16.71 -21.27 6.98
N LYS A 40 -16.45 -20.16 7.65
CA LYS A 40 -16.83 -19.96 9.06
C LYS A 40 -18.23 -19.37 9.16
N VAL A 41 -19.03 -19.89 10.07
CA VAL A 41 -20.34 -19.32 10.43
C VAL A 41 -20.14 -17.93 11.00
N GLY A 42 -20.87 -16.95 10.48
CA GLY A 42 -20.75 -15.53 10.87
C GLY A 42 -20.00 -14.68 9.86
N THR A 43 -19.39 -15.26 8.83
CA THR A 43 -18.90 -14.50 7.67
C THR A 43 -20.09 -14.10 6.80
N ILE A 44 -20.13 -12.83 6.39
CA ILE A 44 -21.11 -12.29 5.46
C ILE A 44 -20.41 -12.12 4.11
N LEU A 45 -20.96 -12.72 3.06
CA LEU A 45 -20.43 -12.61 1.70
C LEU A 45 -21.34 -11.70 0.87
N GLU A 46 -20.73 -10.77 0.14
CA GLU A 46 -21.41 -9.86 -0.77
C GLU A 46 -21.00 -10.13 -2.21
N ASN A 47 -21.98 -10.24 -3.09
CA ASN A 47 -21.80 -10.50 -4.53
C ASN A 47 -21.05 -11.81 -4.86
N VAL A 48 -20.84 -12.68 -3.91
CA VAL A 48 -20.24 -14.00 -4.14
C VAL A 48 -21.30 -14.98 -4.60
N VAL A 49 -21.07 -15.63 -5.74
CA VAL A 49 -21.97 -16.64 -6.28
C VAL A 49 -21.84 -17.91 -5.45
N MET A 50 -22.98 -18.51 -5.10
CA MET A 50 -23.06 -19.75 -4.36
C MET A 50 -24.00 -20.72 -5.08
N ASN A 51 -23.62 -21.97 -5.16
CA ASN A 51 -24.48 -23.03 -5.66
C ASN A 51 -25.57 -23.34 -4.62
N ASP A 52 -26.83 -23.12 -4.95
CA ASP A 52 -27.97 -23.27 -4.04
C ASP A 52 -28.18 -24.73 -3.55
N GLU A 53 -27.72 -25.73 -4.30
CA GLU A 53 -27.91 -27.15 -3.95
C GLU A 53 -26.76 -27.67 -3.06
N THR A 54 -25.51 -27.25 -3.36
CA THR A 54 -24.32 -27.75 -2.66
C THR A 54 -23.80 -26.81 -1.58
N GLY A 55 -24.14 -25.51 -1.65
CA GLY A 55 -23.59 -24.46 -0.81
C GLY A 55 -22.13 -24.11 -1.15
N GLU A 56 -21.61 -24.60 -2.28
CA GLU A 56 -20.27 -24.29 -2.74
C GLU A 56 -20.20 -22.85 -3.28
N LEU A 57 -19.13 -22.14 -2.89
CA LEU A 57 -18.87 -20.77 -3.34
C LEU A 57 -18.04 -20.80 -4.61
N ASP A 58 -18.43 -19.98 -5.59
CA ASP A 58 -17.60 -19.68 -6.75
C ASP A 58 -16.95 -18.29 -6.55
N LEU A 59 -15.68 -18.30 -6.15
CA LEU A 59 -14.91 -17.08 -5.91
C LEU A 59 -14.31 -16.49 -7.19
N ASP A 60 -14.43 -17.18 -8.32
CA ASP A 60 -13.95 -16.71 -9.63
C ASP A 60 -15.08 -16.07 -10.45
N ASP A 61 -16.33 -16.27 -10.05
CA ASP A 61 -17.51 -15.74 -10.74
C ASP A 61 -17.71 -14.24 -10.39
N ASP A 62 -17.64 -13.40 -11.41
CA ASP A 62 -17.89 -11.95 -11.34
C ASP A 62 -19.20 -11.50 -12.00
N THR A 63 -20.12 -12.43 -12.28
CA THR A 63 -21.39 -12.15 -12.98
C THR A 63 -22.32 -11.23 -12.19
N LEU A 64 -22.29 -11.25 -10.85
CA LEU A 64 -23.05 -10.32 -10.01
C LEU A 64 -22.32 -8.97 -9.89
N ALA A 65 -21.04 -8.99 -9.60
CA ALA A 65 -20.15 -7.83 -9.59
C ALA A 65 -18.69 -8.31 -9.42
N GLU A 66 -17.74 -7.63 -10.06
CA GLU A 66 -16.30 -7.88 -9.79
C GLU A 66 -15.90 -7.53 -8.33
N ASN A 67 -16.61 -6.58 -7.72
CA ASN A 67 -16.41 -6.22 -6.32
C ASN A 67 -17.13 -7.18 -5.38
N THR A 68 -16.59 -8.38 -5.24
CA THR A 68 -17.05 -9.36 -4.25
C THR A 68 -16.34 -9.12 -2.92
N ARG A 69 -17.07 -9.23 -1.80
CA ARG A 69 -16.52 -8.96 -0.46
C ARG A 69 -16.91 -10.04 0.54
N GLY A 70 -16.06 -10.20 1.56
CA GLY A 70 -16.34 -10.99 2.74
C GLY A 70 -16.08 -10.18 4.00
N ALA A 71 -17.13 -10.01 4.83
CA ALA A 71 -17.03 -9.38 6.14
C ALA A 71 -16.99 -10.46 7.22
N TYR A 72 -16.01 -10.39 8.11
CA TYR A 72 -15.83 -11.37 9.20
C TYR A 72 -15.21 -10.70 10.42
N PRO A 73 -15.48 -11.23 11.64
CA PRO A 73 -14.94 -10.63 12.86
C PRO A 73 -13.42 -10.83 12.95
N LEU A 74 -12.75 -9.88 13.60
CA LEU A 74 -11.29 -9.90 13.78
C LEU A 74 -10.78 -11.18 14.46
N SER A 75 -11.59 -11.79 15.34
CA SER A 75 -11.27 -13.05 16.01
C SER A 75 -11.13 -14.25 15.08
N PHE A 76 -11.52 -14.13 13.80
CA PHE A 76 -11.31 -15.19 12.82
C PHE A 76 -9.89 -15.24 12.29
N ILE A 77 -9.14 -14.14 12.44
CA ILE A 77 -7.75 -14.04 12.00
C ILE A 77 -6.83 -14.56 13.13
N PRO A 78 -5.99 -15.56 12.84
CA PRO A 78 -4.98 -16.02 13.77
C PRO A 78 -4.04 -14.89 14.19
N ASN A 79 -3.61 -14.91 15.44
CA ASN A 79 -2.66 -13.93 16.01
C ASN A 79 -3.17 -12.46 16.04
N SER A 80 -4.47 -12.22 15.89
CA SER A 80 -5.04 -10.91 16.17
C SER A 80 -4.87 -10.57 17.67
N SER A 81 -4.70 -9.29 17.99
CA SER A 81 -4.60 -8.84 19.39
C SER A 81 -5.95 -8.94 20.08
N ASP A 82 -6.06 -9.69 21.17
CA ASP A 82 -7.29 -9.81 21.97
C ASP A 82 -7.76 -8.46 22.56
N THR A 83 -6.82 -7.53 22.76
CA THR A 83 -7.11 -6.22 23.34
C THR A 83 -7.35 -5.14 22.29
N GLY A 84 -7.12 -5.42 21.02
CA GLY A 84 -7.10 -4.42 19.96
C GLY A 84 -5.99 -3.37 20.12
N ARG A 85 -4.96 -3.64 20.94
CA ARG A 85 -3.86 -2.70 21.23
C ARG A 85 -2.52 -3.35 20.99
N GLY A 86 -1.55 -2.50 20.61
CA GLY A 86 -0.15 -2.88 20.44
C GLY A 86 0.80 -1.83 21.04
N PRO A 87 2.08 -2.16 21.18
CA PRO A 87 3.10 -1.22 21.66
C PRO A 87 3.34 -0.09 20.65
N ILE A 88 4.29 0.79 20.95
CA ILE A 88 4.82 1.76 19.98
C ILE A 88 5.36 0.99 18.77
N PRO A 89 4.94 1.36 17.55
CA PRO A 89 5.36 0.65 16.33
C PRO A 89 6.87 0.83 16.10
N LYS A 90 7.53 -0.20 15.59
CA LYS A 90 8.92 -0.13 15.14
C LYS A 90 9.01 0.18 13.65
N ASN A 91 8.02 -0.20 12.89
CA ASN A 91 7.92 0.01 11.46
C ASN A 91 6.54 0.57 11.09
N ILE A 92 6.52 1.48 10.13
CA ILE A 92 5.33 1.97 9.45
C ILE A 92 5.46 1.60 7.98
N ILE A 93 4.41 1.03 7.42
CA ILE A 93 4.31 0.67 6.02
C ILE A 93 3.27 1.58 5.35
N LEU A 94 3.69 2.40 4.40
CA LEU A 94 2.77 3.08 3.48
C LEU A 94 2.53 2.16 2.29
N LEU A 95 1.31 1.65 2.16
CA LEU A 95 0.94 0.82 1.02
C LEU A 95 0.52 1.71 -0.16
N THR A 96 1.08 1.42 -1.32
CA THR A 96 0.66 2.05 -2.58
C THR A 96 0.43 0.98 -3.64
N CYS A 97 -0.34 1.33 -4.66
CA CYS A 97 -0.55 0.54 -5.85
C CYS A 97 -0.23 1.44 -7.06
N ASP A 98 0.99 1.34 -7.57
CA ASP A 98 1.41 2.14 -8.73
C ASP A 98 0.87 1.56 -10.02
N ALA A 99 -0.06 2.28 -10.67
CA ALA A 99 -0.64 1.88 -11.95
C ALA A 99 0.31 2.13 -13.14
N PHE A 100 1.39 2.89 -12.93
CA PHE A 100 2.32 3.26 -14.01
C PHE A 100 3.54 2.33 -14.12
N GLY A 101 3.83 1.54 -13.07
CA GLY A 101 4.94 0.59 -13.08
C GLY A 101 6.32 1.24 -12.95
N VAL A 102 6.41 2.40 -12.31
CA VAL A 102 7.65 3.18 -12.15
C VAL A 102 8.18 3.22 -10.73
N LEU A 103 7.34 3.01 -9.71
CA LEU A 103 7.78 2.97 -8.32
C LEU A 103 8.47 1.63 -7.99
N PRO A 104 9.54 1.66 -7.17
CA PRO A 104 10.16 0.44 -6.67
C PRO A 104 9.18 -0.35 -5.77
N PRO A 105 9.35 -1.68 -5.67
CA PRO A 105 8.46 -2.53 -4.88
C PRO A 105 8.55 -2.26 -3.38
N ILE A 106 9.70 -1.78 -2.91
CA ILE A 106 9.92 -1.31 -1.54
C ILE A 106 10.93 -0.17 -1.54
N ALA A 107 10.73 0.79 -0.63
CA ALA A 107 11.68 1.86 -0.38
C ALA A 107 11.65 2.27 1.09
N LYS A 108 12.81 2.62 1.66
CA LYS A 108 12.91 3.27 2.96
C LYS A 108 12.69 4.77 2.80
N LEU A 109 11.90 5.34 3.68
CA LEU A 109 11.56 6.75 3.67
C LEU A 109 12.15 7.47 4.89
N SER A 110 12.66 8.68 4.70
CA SER A 110 12.88 9.62 5.79
C SER A 110 11.54 10.08 6.40
N ALA A 111 11.55 10.70 7.57
CA ALA A 111 10.33 11.24 8.18
C ALA A 111 9.64 12.29 7.28
N SER A 112 10.43 13.12 6.59
CA SER A 112 9.93 14.14 5.67
C SER A 112 9.35 13.53 4.39
N GLN A 113 10.00 12.51 3.81
CA GLN A 113 9.43 11.73 2.71
C GLN A 113 8.16 11.01 3.13
N THR A 114 8.13 10.44 4.34
CA THR A 114 6.94 9.78 4.87
C THR A 114 5.77 10.75 4.95
N MET A 115 5.99 11.96 5.49
CA MET A 115 4.95 13.00 5.53
C MET A 115 4.50 13.41 4.13
N TYR A 116 5.44 13.64 3.19
CA TYR A 116 5.13 14.01 1.81
C TYR A 116 4.23 12.97 1.13
N HIS A 117 4.62 11.69 1.20
CA HIS A 117 3.86 10.60 0.58
C HIS A 117 2.56 10.28 1.33
N PHE A 118 2.52 10.45 2.63
CA PHE A 118 1.29 10.33 3.42
C PHE A 118 0.27 11.40 3.04
N LEU A 119 0.68 12.68 2.94
CA LEU A 119 -0.19 13.77 2.50
C LEU A 119 -0.66 13.57 1.06
N SER A 120 0.21 13.09 0.19
CA SER A 120 -0.14 12.81 -1.20
C SER A 120 -1.14 11.65 -1.32
N GLY A 121 -0.94 10.59 -0.54
CA GLY A 121 -1.80 9.40 -0.55
C GLY A 121 -1.92 8.76 -1.94
N TYR A 122 -0.79 8.66 -2.66
CA TYR A 122 -0.77 8.11 -4.02
C TYR A 122 -1.05 6.62 -4.03
N THR A 123 -2.02 6.22 -4.83
CA THR A 123 -2.38 4.82 -5.10
C THR A 123 -3.11 4.70 -6.43
N ALA A 124 -3.64 3.53 -6.75
CA ALA A 124 -4.58 3.34 -7.85
C ALA A 124 -5.95 2.91 -7.32
N LYS A 125 -7.00 3.46 -7.89
CA LYS A 125 -8.35 2.89 -7.78
C LYS A 125 -8.34 1.56 -8.50
N VAL A 126 -8.84 0.52 -7.84
CA VAL A 126 -8.92 -0.82 -8.42
C VAL A 126 -10.19 -0.93 -9.26
N ALA A 127 -10.08 -1.57 -10.43
CA ALA A 127 -11.23 -1.83 -11.30
C ALA A 127 -12.40 -2.47 -10.52
N GLY A 128 -13.62 -2.06 -10.84
CA GLY A 128 -14.84 -2.59 -10.24
C GLY A 128 -15.13 -2.14 -8.79
N THR A 129 -14.27 -1.34 -8.16
CA THR A 129 -14.50 -0.84 -6.78
C THR A 129 -15.37 0.40 -6.73
N GLU A 130 -15.38 1.20 -7.80
CA GLU A 130 -16.22 2.39 -7.95
C GLU A 130 -16.96 2.34 -9.30
N LYS A 131 -18.15 2.92 -9.35
CA LYS A 131 -18.94 2.99 -10.59
C LYS A 131 -18.21 3.80 -11.66
N GLY A 132 -17.96 3.18 -12.81
CA GLY A 132 -17.27 3.82 -13.95
C GLY A 132 -15.74 3.69 -13.91
N ILE A 133 -15.18 2.93 -13.00
CA ILE A 133 -13.76 2.56 -12.99
C ILE A 133 -13.64 1.14 -13.54
N ASP A 134 -13.34 1.05 -14.84
CA ASP A 134 -13.20 -0.22 -15.56
C ASP A 134 -11.75 -0.72 -15.58
N GLU A 135 -10.78 0.18 -15.40
CA GLU A 135 -9.35 -0.12 -15.31
C GLU A 135 -8.71 0.60 -14.10
N PRO A 136 -7.63 0.07 -13.52
CA PRO A 136 -6.92 0.74 -12.44
C PRO A 136 -6.42 2.13 -12.86
N GLU A 137 -6.82 3.16 -12.13
CA GLU A 137 -6.46 4.56 -12.38
C GLU A 137 -5.65 5.13 -11.23
N ALA A 138 -4.57 5.87 -11.55
CA ALA A 138 -3.79 6.60 -10.57
C ALA A 138 -4.65 7.64 -9.84
N THR A 139 -4.58 7.67 -8.53
CA THR A 139 -5.34 8.59 -7.69
C THR A 139 -4.50 9.10 -6.53
N PHE A 140 -4.90 10.25 -5.98
CA PHE A 140 -4.33 10.85 -4.78
C PHE A 140 -5.46 11.03 -3.76
N SER A 141 -5.28 10.44 -2.57
CA SER A 141 -6.22 10.57 -1.46
C SER A 141 -5.47 10.97 -0.22
N ALA A 142 -5.64 12.22 0.21
CA ALA A 142 -4.90 12.77 1.35
C ALA A 142 -4.90 11.81 2.55
N CYS A 143 -3.73 11.53 3.10
CA CYS A 143 -3.53 10.62 4.22
C CYS A 143 -4.05 9.19 3.95
N PHE A 144 -4.19 8.78 2.68
CA PHE A 144 -4.84 7.53 2.23
C PHE A 144 -6.31 7.37 2.67
N GLY A 145 -6.93 8.41 3.20
CA GLY A 145 -8.27 8.37 3.76
C GLY A 145 -8.98 9.72 3.72
N ALA A 146 -8.84 10.50 2.64
CA ALA A 146 -9.39 11.85 2.52
C ALA A 146 -10.86 11.98 2.98
N PRO A 147 -11.79 11.06 2.64
CA PRO A 147 -13.18 11.16 3.09
C PRO A 147 -13.37 11.06 4.60
N PHE A 148 -12.39 10.51 5.32
CA PHE A 148 -12.45 10.26 6.78
C PHE A 148 -11.70 11.30 7.60
N MET A 149 -11.07 12.31 6.97
CA MET A 149 -10.25 13.31 7.64
C MET A 149 -11.05 14.57 8.00
N PRO A 150 -11.48 14.76 9.27
CA PRO A 150 -12.27 15.94 9.68
C PRO A 150 -11.45 17.22 9.83
N ARG A 151 -10.11 17.12 9.86
CA ARG A 151 -9.17 18.24 9.96
C ARG A 151 -8.35 18.39 8.70
N HIS A 152 -7.61 19.50 8.59
CA HIS A 152 -6.68 19.68 7.47
C HIS A 152 -5.62 18.58 7.47
N PRO A 153 -5.31 17.95 6.31
CA PRO A 153 -4.38 16.83 6.22
C PRO A 153 -3.00 17.07 6.86
N SER A 154 -2.49 18.31 6.80
CA SER A 154 -1.21 18.67 7.41
C SER A 154 -1.16 18.48 8.93
N GLU A 155 -2.29 18.58 9.63
CA GLU A 155 -2.31 18.30 11.07
C GLU A 155 -1.96 16.84 11.37
N TYR A 156 -2.48 15.92 10.58
CA TYR A 156 -2.16 14.49 10.68
C TYR A 156 -0.72 14.21 10.24
N GLY A 157 -0.27 14.85 9.15
CA GLY A 157 1.09 14.71 8.64
C GLY A 157 2.14 15.18 9.65
N ASN A 158 1.93 16.35 10.28
CA ASN A 158 2.82 16.88 11.31
C ASN A 158 2.88 15.95 12.52
N LEU A 159 1.72 15.47 13.00
CA LEU A 159 1.67 14.53 14.11
C LEU A 159 2.41 13.23 13.80
N LEU A 160 2.22 12.68 12.59
CA LEU A 160 2.93 11.49 12.13
C LEU A 160 4.45 11.71 12.11
N LYS A 161 4.92 12.83 11.53
CA LYS A 161 6.33 13.21 11.47
C LYS A 161 6.95 13.33 12.85
N ASP A 162 6.25 13.98 13.79
CA ASP A 162 6.70 14.14 15.18
C ASP A 162 6.81 12.80 15.90
N LEU A 163 5.85 11.91 15.73
CA LEU A 163 5.87 10.56 16.32
C LEU A 163 6.99 9.70 15.73
N ILE A 164 7.24 9.78 14.42
CA ILE A 164 8.36 9.10 13.76
C ILE A 164 9.70 9.54 14.37
N HIS A 165 9.91 10.84 14.53
CA HIS A 165 11.12 11.40 15.13
C HIS A 165 11.26 11.02 16.60
N LYS A 166 10.19 11.15 17.39
CA LYS A 166 10.17 10.84 18.82
C LYS A 166 10.54 9.40 19.11
N TYR A 167 10.00 8.47 18.33
CA TYR A 167 10.15 7.03 18.58
C TYR A 167 11.15 6.33 17.65
N LYS A 168 11.73 7.06 16.70
CA LYS A 168 12.70 6.55 15.72
C LYS A 168 12.17 5.35 14.93
N VAL A 169 10.95 5.51 14.42
CA VAL A 169 10.25 4.46 13.69
C VAL A 169 10.79 4.36 12.26
N ASN A 170 11.04 3.16 11.77
CA ASN A 170 11.37 2.95 10.36
C ASN A 170 10.12 3.11 9.49
N CYS A 171 10.26 3.81 8.40
CA CYS A 171 9.17 4.03 7.46
C CYS A 171 9.50 3.43 6.10
N TRP A 172 8.56 2.69 5.54
CA TRP A 172 8.70 1.99 4.27
C TRP A 172 7.53 2.33 3.36
N LEU A 173 7.81 2.61 2.10
CA LEU A 173 6.81 2.59 1.02
C LEU A 173 6.84 1.21 0.39
N VAL A 174 5.70 0.54 0.32
CA VAL A 174 5.55 -0.77 -0.33
C VAL A 174 4.57 -0.63 -1.48
N ASN A 175 5.05 -0.90 -2.69
CA ASN A 175 4.27 -0.85 -3.90
C ASN A 175 3.78 -2.25 -4.29
N THR A 176 2.46 -2.43 -4.33
CA THR A 176 1.79 -3.66 -4.74
C THR A 176 1.23 -3.59 -6.16
N GLY A 177 1.56 -2.52 -6.89
CA GLY A 177 1.06 -2.24 -8.23
C GLY A 177 1.77 -2.99 -9.34
N TRP A 178 2.09 -2.29 -10.41
CA TRP A 178 2.65 -2.84 -11.64
C TRP A 178 4.17 -2.71 -11.70
N SER A 179 4.78 -3.51 -12.55
CA SER A 179 6.20 -3.50 -12.91
C SER A 179 6.36 -3.85 -14.37
N GLY A 180 7.37 -3.27 -15.05
CA GLY A 180 7.67 -3.53 -16.45
C GLY A 180 6.81 -2.77 -17.46
N GLY A 181 5.91 -1.92 -17.00
CA GLY A 181 4.99 -1.11 -17.78
C GLY A 181 3.79 -0.69 -16.94
N PRO A 182 2.93 0.20 -17.46
CA PRO A 182 1.67 0.58 -16.83
C PRO A 182 0.65 -0.58 -16.89
N VAL A 183 -0.52 -0.36 -16.30
CA VAL A 183 -1.68 -1.24 -16.46
C VAL A 183 -1.91 -1.55 -17.93
N GLY A 184 -2.17 -2.83 -18.24
CA GLY A 184 -2.35 -3.32 -19.62
C GLY A 184 -1.07 -3.72 -20.36
N GLU A 185 0.10 -3.21 -19.96
CA GLU A 185 1.40 -3.55 -20.54
C GLU A 185 2.32 -4.30 -19.57
N GLY A 186 2.39 -3.82 -18.32
CA GLY A 186 3.17 -4.44 -17.25
C GLY A 186 2.46 -5.58 -16.55
N ASN A 187 3.13 -6.15 -15.56
CA ASN A 187 2.56 -7.19 -14.71
C ASN A 187 2.43 -6.70 -13.28
N ARG A 188 1.36 -7.10 -12.61
CA ARG A 188 1.21 -6.82 -11.19
C ARG A 188 2.25 -7.58 -10.37
N MET A 189 2.79 -6.93 -9.33
CA MET A 189 3.79 -7.55 -8.44
C MET A 189 3.23 -8.79 -7.77
N PRO A 190 3.96 -9.93 -7.80
CA PRO A 190 3.52 -11.14 -7.16
C PRO A 190 3.41 -10.99 -5.63
N ILE A 191 2.37 -11.55 -5.02
CA ILE A 191 2.17 -11.53 -3.57
C ILE A 191 3.37 -12.12 -2.82
N LYS A 192 4.00 -13.17 -3.35
CA LYS A 192 5.17 -13.79 -2.73
C LYS A 192 6.34 -12.81 -2.60
N ASP A 193 6.58 -11.96 -3.62
CA ASP A 193 7.67 -10.98 -3.62
C ASP A 193 7.36 -9.85 -2.61
N THR A 194 6.11 -9.36 -2.60
CA THR A 194 5.64 -8.39 -1.60
C THR A 194 5.82 -8.93 -0.18
N ARG A 195 5.49 -10.20 0.07
CA ARG A 195 5.66 -10.83 1.40
C ARG A 195 7.13 -10.96 1.79
N ALA A 196 8.01 -11.35 0.86
CA ALA A 196 9.45 -11.42 1.13
C ALA A 196 10.01 -10.04 1.51
N LEU A 197 9.64 -9.00 0.77
CA LEU A 197 10.01 -7.61 1.03
C LEU A 197 9.51 -7.12 2.40
N LEU A 198 8.25 -7.38 2.72
CA LEU A 198 7.67 -7.04 4.03
C LEU A 198 8.35 -7.79 5.18
N THR A 199 8.62 -9.08 5.02
CA THR A 199 9.34 -9.87 6.03
C THR A 199 10.69 -9.25 6.31
N ALA A 200 11.48 -8.95 5.27
CA ALA A 200 12.81 -8.34 5.40
C ALA A 200 12.78 -6.93 6.02
N ALA A 201 11.70 -6.15 5.79
CA ALA A 201 11.50 -4.86 6.45
C ALA A 201 11.17 -5.02 7.95
N LEU A 202 10.32 -5.99 8.30
CA LEU A 202 9.81 -6.19 9.66
C LEU A 202 10.80 -6.89 10.58
N ASP A 203 11.61 -7.82 10.06
CA ASP A 203 12.64 -8.53 10.84
C ASP A 203 13.95 -7.73 11.01
N GLY A 204 14.07 -6.61 10.28
CA GLY A 204 15.21 -5.71 10.36
C GLY A 204 16.33 -5.98 9.35
N THR A 205 16.24 -7.02 8.54
CA THR A 205 17.24 -7.37 7.51
C THR A 205 17.50 -6.19 6.56
N LEU A 206 16.45 -5.48 6.14
CA LEU A 206 16.60 -4.32 5.26
C LEU A 206 17.31 -3.13 5.91
N SER A 207 17.37 -3.04 7.24
CA SER A 207 18.08 -1.96 7.92
C SER A 207 19.61 -2.10 7.80
N GLU A 208 20.10 -3.30 7.49
CA GLU A 208 21.51 -3.64 7.34
C GLU A 208 21.91 -3.81 5.86
N THR A 209 20.94 -3.75 4.95
CA THR A 209 21.18 -3.96 3.51
C THR A 209 21.70 -2.66 2.87
N GLU A 210 22.62 -2.80 1.91
CA GLU A 210 23.08 -1.68 1.10
C GLU A 210 21.94 -1.11 0.25
N MET A 211 21.81 0.23 0.27
CA MET A 211 20.75 0.96 -0.40
C MET A 211 21.30 1.79 -1.56
N ARG A 212 20.53 1.93 -2.62
CA ARG A 212 20.72 2.95 -3.66
C ARG A 212 19.70 4.07 -3.50
N ILE A 213 20.01 5.24 -4.01
CA ILE A 213 19.04 6.33 -4.13
C ILE A 213 18.35 6.24 -5.48
N ASP A 214 17.01 6.30 -5.46
CA ASP A 214 16.22 6.38 -6.70
C ASP A 214 16.34 7.76 -7.32
N ASN A 215 16.51 7.82 -8.65
CA ASN A 215 16.82 9.07 -9.36
C ASN A 215 15.63 10.05 -9.42
N PHE A 216 14.39 9.56 -9.46
CA PHE A 216 13.19 10.39 -9.61
C PHE A 216 12.52 10.68 -8.27
N PHE A 217 12.47 9.68 -7.39
CA PHE A 217 11.71 9.77 -6.14
C PHE A 217 12.60 10.01 -4.92
N GLY A 218 13.94 9.93 -5.07
CA GLY A 218 14.89 10.15 -3.99
C GLY A 218 14.82 9.10 -2.87
N PHE A 219 14.18 7.96 -3.12
CA PHE A 219 14.01 6.89 -2.15
C PHE A 219 15.30 6.10 -1.93
N GLU A 220 15.49 5.62 -0.70
CA GLU A 220 16.47 4.58 -0.41
C GLU A 220 15.85 3.21 -0.76
N VAL A 221 16.38 2.56 -1.80
CA VAL A 221 15.91 1.26 -2.30
C VAL A 221 16.98 0.19 -2.08
N PRO A 222 16.67 -0.98 -1.50
CA PRO A 222 17.66 -2.03 -1.30
C PRO A 222 18.23 -2.54 -2.63
N LEU A 223 19.55 -2.85 -2.65
CA LEU A 223 20.20 -3.45 -3.82
C LEU A 223 19.81 -4.90 -4.02
N SER A 224 19.60 -5.63 -2.92
CA SER A 224 19.18 -7.03 -2.95
C SER A 224 18.27 -7.36 -1.77
N VAL A 225 17.37 -8.32 -1.97
CA VAL A 225 16.52 -8.91 -0.92
C VAL A 225 16.44 -10.41 -1.18
N GLU A 226 16.58 -11.20 -0.13
CA GLU A 226 16.52 -12.66 -0.25
C GLU A 226 15.18 -13.12 -0.87
N ASN A 227 15.26 -14.06 -1.80
CA ASN A 227 14.12 -14.61 -2.54
C ASN A 227 13.34 -13.61 -3.42
N VAL A 228 13.88 -12.41 -3.68
CA VAL A 228 13.31 -11.40 -4.58
C VAL A 228 14.22 -11.21 -5.79
N ASN A 229 13.64 -11.10 -6.97
CA ASN A 229 14.42 -10.80 -8.17
C ASN A 229 14.93 -9.35 -8.12
N GLU A 230 16.26 -9.16 -8.12
CA GLU A 230 16.89 -7.85 -8.03
C GLU A 230 16.47 -6.87 -9.14
N ASN A 231 16.07 -7.38 -10.32
CA ASN A 231 15.62 -6.52 -11.41
C ASN A 231 14.37 -5.69 -11.02
N ILE A 232 13.48 -6.21 -10.18
CA ILE A 232 12.30 -5.46 -9.77
C ILE A 232 12.63 -4.34 -8.79
N LEU A 233 13.76 -4.43 -8.07
CA LEU A 233 14.23 -3.39 -7.16
C LEU A 233 14.72 -2.14 -7.92
N VAL A 234 14.98 -2.27 -9.21
CA VAL A 234 15.29 -1.18 -10.13
C VAL A 234 14.25 -1.16 -11.23
N PRO A 235 13.08 -0.51 -11.04
CA PRO A 235 11.94 -0.62 -11.97
C PRO A 235 12.29 -0.33 -13.43
N ARG A 236 13.21 0.61 -13.66
CA ARG A 236 13.71 0.91 -15.00
C ARG A 236 14.25 -0.33 -15.72
N ASN A 237 14.84 -1.30 -14.99
CA ASN A 237 15.38 -2.52 -15.58
C ASN A 237 14.28 -3.48 -16.09
N THR A 238 13.09 -3.40 -15.54
CA THR A 238 11.96 -4.28 -15.92
C THR A 238 11.28 -3.83 -17.22
N TRP A 239 11.44 -2.57 -17.62
CA TRP A 239 10.83 -2.04 -18.83
C TRP A 239 11.61 -2.44 -20.10
N ASN A 240 10.90 -2.77 -21.17
CA ASN A 240 11.49 -3.04 -22.48
C ASN A 240 12.15 -1.78 -23.07
N ASN A 241 11.48 -0.63 -22.96
CA ASN A 241 11.97 0.67 -23.40
C ASN A 241 12.28 1.56 -22.18
N LYS A 242 13.56 1.88 -21.99
CA LYS A 242 14.04 2.69 -20.87
C LYS A 242 13.61 4.16 -20.96
N ASP A 243 13.50 4.69 -22.19
CA ASP A 243 13.07 6.07 -22.40
C ASP A 243 11.56 6.23 -22.08
N SER A 244 10.76 5.20 -22.36
CA SER A 244 9.35 5.16 -21.96
C SER A 244 9.18 5.11 -20.44
N TYR A 245 10.05 4.38 -19.71
CA TYR A 245 10.10 4.43 -18.26
C TYR A 245 10.40 5.84 -17.77
N ASP A 246 11.47 6.48 -18.30
CA ASP A 246 11.91 7.80 -17.86
C ASP A 246 10.81 8.84 -18.11
N LEU A 247 10.10 8.76 -19.24
CA LEU A 247 8.95 9.62 -19.53
C LEU A 247 7.79 9.41 -18.52
N GLN A 248 7.45 8.16 -18.25
CA GLN A 248 6.36 7.85 -17.32
C GLN A 248 6.72 8.22 -15.88
N ALA A 249 7.97 8.04 -15.46
CA ALA A 249 8.44 8.47 -14.14
C ALA A 249 8.37 9.99 -13.98
N LYS A 250 8.78 10.75 -14.99
CA LYS A 250 8.64 12.22 -15.01
C LYS A 250 7.19 12.67 -14.90
N LYS A 251 6.29 12.02 -15.63
CA LYS A 251 4.85 12.29 -15.55
C LYS A 251 4.33 12.08 -14.11
N LEU A 252 4.74 11.00 -13.45
CA LEU A 252 4.31 10.76 -12.07
C LEU A 252 4.90 11.82 -11.10
N VAL A 253 6.15 12.25 -11.30
CA VAL A 253 6.76 13.35 -10.52
C VAL A 253 5.95 14.64 -10.68
N GLU A 254 5.55 14.99 -11.90
CA GLU A 254 4.69 16.15 -12.18
C GLU A 254 3.35 16.04 -11.46
N MET A 255 2.69 14.87 -11.52
CA MET A 255 1.44 14.62 -10.82
C MET A 255 1.57 14.78 -9.29
N PHE A 256 2.68 14.31 -8.71
CA PHE A 256 2.98 14.53 -7.29
C PHE A 256 3.11 16.02 -6.97
N SER A 257 3.85 16.76 -7.78
CA SER A 257 4.04 18.21 -7.58
C SER A 257 2.71 18.97 -7.68
N GLU A 258 1.91 18.70 -8.70
CA GLU A 258 0.59 19.33 -8.88
C GLU A 258 -0.35 19.01 -7.70
N ASN A 259 -0.40 17.74 -7.26
CA ASN A 259 -1.23 17.34 -6.12
C ASN A 259 -0.74 17.99 -4.82
N PHE A 260 0.58 18.11 -4.61
CA PHE A 260 1.14 18.60 -3.35
C PHE A 260 1.05 20.12 -3.20
N ALA A 261 0.84 20.86 -4.27
CA ALA A 261 0.75 22.34 -4.27
C ALA A 261 -0.22 22.91 -3.23
N ILE A 262 -1.31 22.19 -2.95
CA ILE A 262 -2.31 22.61 -1.94
C ILE A 262 -1.81 22.47 -0.49
N TYR A 263 -0.71 21.74 -0.25
CA TYR A 263 -0.15 21.51 1.07
C TYR A 263 1.10 22.35 1.36
N GLU A 264 1.74 22.95 0.35
CA GLU A 264 3.03 23.63 0.46
C GLU A 264 3.07 24.71 1.55
N ALA A 265 1.99 25.49 1.70
CA ALA A 265 1.88 26.53 2.72
C ALA A 265 1.70 26.00 4.15
N HIS A 266 1.53 24.70 4.31
CA HIS A 266 1.16 24.03 5.57
C HIS A 266 2.22 23.04 6.08
N VAL A 267 3.37 22.97 5.42
CA VAL A 267 4.46 22.04 5.74
C VAL A 267 5.79 22.78 5.85
N ASP A 268 6.73 22.18 6.57
CA ASP A 268 8.09 22.72 6.71
C ASP A 268 8.91 22.51 5.42
N SER A 269 9.98 23.29 5.26
CA SER A 269 10.84 23.24 4.08
C SER A 269 11.49 21.88 3.84
N ASP A 270 11.79 21.11 4.90
CA ASP A 270 12.36 19.77 4.77
C ASP A 270 11.40 18.77 4.12
N VAL A 271 10.09 18.97 4.25
CA VAL A 271 9.07 18.18 3.55
C VAL A 271 9.02 18.55 2.07
N LEU A 272 9.14 19.85 1.75
CA LEU A 272 9.22 20.31 0.35
C LEU A 272 10.50 19.81 -0.34
N ASP A 273 11.63 19.80 0.38
CA ASP A 273 12.89 19.29 -0.14
C ASP A 273 12.88 17.79 -0.40
N ALA A 274 12.00 17.06 0.29
CA ALA A 274 11.80 15.60 0.15
C ALA A 274 10.89 15.22 -1.03
N ALA A 275 10.36 16.19 -1.77
CA ALA A 275 9.53 15.95 -2.95
C ALA A 275 10.28 15.15 -4.04
N PRO A 276 9.61 14.33 -4.84
CA PRO A 276 10.16 13.76 -6.07
C PRO A 276 10.67 14.85 -7.02
N LYS A 277 11.75 14.56 -7.75
CA LYS A 277 12.43 15.57 -8.61
C LYS A 277 12.64 15.00 -10.01
N ILE A 278 12.46 15.86 -11.01
CA ILE A 278 12.86 15.54 -12.38
C ILE A 278 14.38 15.73 -12.45
N SER A 279 15.09 14.62 -12.60
CA SER A 279 16.56 14.59 -12.76
C SER A 279 16.97 14.81 -14.22
#